data_569bbd097680a9f7601e198692ebfc6e
#
_entry.id   569bbd097680a9f7601e198692ebfc6e
#
_cell.length_a   1.000
_cell.length_b   1.000
_cell.length_c   1.000
_cell.angle_alpha   90.00
_cell.angle_beta   90.00
_cell.angle_gamma   90.00
#
_symmetry.space_group_name_H-M   'P 1'
#
loop_
_entity.id
_entity.type
_entity.pdbx_description
1 polymer ?
#
loop_
_entity_poly.entity_id
_entity_poly.type
_entity_poly.pdbx_seq_one_letter_code
_entity_poly.pdbx_strand_id
1 'polypeptide(L)'
;MLQPKRTKFRREQKNRMKGMSQRGNQLAFGSFGLKTLENCWLTSQQIEAARQAISRYMNREGQIWIRVFPAKPFTKKPLDTRMGKGKGDPQGYVCPITPGRILFEAEGVSLEIAKEAMRLASHKLPVATKFIVRRDYVE
;
A
#
# COMPACT_ATOMS: atom_id res chain seq x y z
N MET A 1 -2.41 2.31 -13.57
CA MET A 1 -2.22 1.77 -12.21
C MET A 1 -0.88 1.06 -12.09
N LEU A 2 -0.35 0.97 -10.88
CA LEU A 2 0.94 0.34 -10.65
C LEU A 2 0.90 -1.15 -10.99
N GLN A 3 1.89 -1.61 -11.75
CA GLN A 3 2.09 -3.02 -12.04
C GLN A 3 3.54 -3.23 -12.48
N PRO A 4 4.11 -4.44 -12.29
CA PRO A 4 5.45 -4.72 -12.76
C PRO A 4 5.52 -4.66 -14.29
N LYS A 5 6.60 -4.09 -14.80
CA LYS A 5 6.87 -4.12 -16.25
C LYS A 5 7.25 -5.53 -16.71
N ARG A 6 7.91 -6.27 -15.84
CA ARG A 6 8.42 -7.60 -16.12
C ARG A 6 8.40 -8.42 -14.84
N THR A 7 7.97 -9.67 -14.93
CA THR A 7 7.96 -10.58 -13.78
C THR A 7 8.85 -11.78 -14.09
N LYS A 8 9.53 -12.29 -13.05
CA LYS A 8 10.33 -13.51 -13.17
C LYS A 8 9.44 -14.72 -13.33
N PHE A 9 8.29 -14.75 -12.62
CA PHE A 9 7.31 -15.83 -12.67
C PHE A 9 5.92 -15.25 -12.84
N ARG A 10 5.11 -15.89 -13.70
CA ARG A 10 3.71 -15.49 -13.89
C ARG A 10 2.82 -15.88 -12.72
N ARG A 11 3.17 -16.95 -12.03
CA ARG A 11 2.43 -17.47 -10.88
C ARG A 11 3.40 -17.65 -9.73
N GLU A 12 2.96 -17.31 -8.53
CA GLU A 12 3.74 -17.48 -7.31
C GLU A 12 2.89 -18.17 -6.24
N GLN A 13 3.57 -18.80 -5.28
CA GLN A 13 2.90 -19.39 -4.14
C GLN A 13 2.35 -18.28 -3.25
N LYS A 14 1.17 -18.55 -2.65
CA LYS A 14 0.46 -17.60 -1.83
C LYS A 14 1.25 -17.19 -0.58
N ASN A 15 1.90 -18.14 0.07
CA ASN A 15 2.67 -17.97 1.31
C ASN A 15 1.81 -17.42 2.46
N ARG A 16 2.42 -17.32 3.62
CA ARG A 16 1.78 -16.75 4.82
C ARG A 16 2.51 -15.48 5.23
N MET A 17 1.73 -14.49 5.65
CA MET A 17 2.29 -13.24 6.18
C MET A 17 2.32 -13.33 7.70
N LYS A 18 3.51 -13.40 8.27
CA LYS A 18 3.71 -13.50 9.72
C LYS A 18 4.66 -12.41 10.21
N GLY A 19 4.51 -12.04 11.48
CA GLY A 19 5.40 -11.13 12.14
C GLY A 19 5.17 -9.68 11.79
N MET A 20 6.12 -8.85 12.17
CA MET A 20 6.09 -7.40 11.96
C MET A 20 7.11 -7.00 10.89
N SER A 21 6.88 -5.86 10.27
CA SER A 21 7.75 -5.35 9.23
C SER A 21 9.11 -4.96 9.82
N GLN A 22 10.18 -5.52 9.25
CA GLN A 22 11.55 -5.21 9.62
C GLN A 22 12.17 -4.16 8.70
N ARG A 23 11.60 -4.00 7.51
CA ARG A 23 12.03 -3.02 6.51
C ARG A 23 10.85 -2.16 6.09
N GLY A 24 11.13 -0.92 5.69
CA GLY A 24 10.07 0.01 5.31
C GLY A 24 9.16 0.39 6.46
N ASN A 25 9.67 0.37 7.69
CA ASN A 25 8.93 0.68 8.90
C ASN A 25 9.26 2.06 9.48
N GLN A 26 10.07 2.83 8.78
CA GLN A 26 10.46 4.17 9.19
C GLN A 26 10.30 5.15 8.03
N LEU A 27 9.98 6.41 8.36
CA LEU A 27 9.91 7.48 7.37
C LEU A 27 11.30 7.77 6.81
N ALA A 28 11.40 7.80 5.50
CA ALA A 28 12.67 8.01 4.79
C ALA A 28 12.67 9.27 3.93
N PHE A 29 11.55 9.63 3.34
CA PHE A 29 11.45 10.70 2.35
C PHE A 29 10.72 11.94 2.85
N GLY A 30 9.63 11.76 3.59
CA GLY A 30 8.77 12.85 4.01
C GLY A 30 8.69 13.00 5.51
N SER A 31 8.02 14.06 5.94
CA SER A 31 7.81 14.36 7.37
C SER A 31 6.61 13.62 7.95
N PHE A 32 5.68 13.18 7.10
CA PHE A 32 4.44 12.55 7.50
C PHE A 32 4.29 11.22 6.79
N GLY A 33 3.57 10.28 7.41
CA GLY A 33 3.34 8.99 6.81
C GLY A 33 2.11 8.28 7.33
N LEU A 34 1.74 7.23 6.61
CA LEU A 34 0.65 6.33 6.97
C LEU A 34 1.21 4.93 7.13
N LYS A 35 1.02 4.35 8.30
CA LYS A 35 1.60 3.07 8.69
C LYS A 35 0.48 2.06 8.89
N THR A 36 0.64 0.85 8.37
CA THR A 36 -0.34 -0.21 8.58
C THR A 36 -0.18 -0.85 9.97
N LEU A 37 -1.30 -1.21 10.56
CA LEU A 37 -1.34 -1.94 11.84
C LEU A 37 -1.74 -3.41 11.65
N GLU A 38 -2.10 -3.81 10.43
CA GLU A 38 -2.55 -5.16 10.12
C GLU A 38 -1.81 -5.70 8.90
N ASN A 39 -1.87 -7.01 8.71
CA ASN A 39 -1.37 -7.63 7.48
C ASN A 39 -2.50 -7.77 6.46
N CYS A 40 -2.16 -7.63 5.20
CA CYS A 40 -3.08 -7.92 4.09
C CYS A 40 -2.36 -7.87 2.74
N TRP A 41 -3.10 -8.19 1.69
CA TRP A 41 -2.66 -7.98 0.31
C TRP A 41 -3.32 -6.72 -0.24
N LEU A 42 -2.51 -5.68 -0.49
CA LEU A 42 -2.99 -4.45 -1.12
C LEU A 42 -2.99 -4.60 -2.63
N THR A 43 -4.13 -4.33 -3.25
CA THR A 43 -4.24 -4.31 -4.71
C THR A 43 -3.75 -2.98 -5.27
N SER A 44 -3.41 -2.95 -6.56
CA SER A 44 -3.00 -1.70 -7.20
C SER A 44 -4.14 -0.67 -7.21
N GLN A 45 -5.39 -1.12 -7.30
CA GLN A 45 -6.56 -0.24 -7.24
C GLN A 45 -6.67 0.46 -5.88
N GLN A 46 -6.45 -0.27 -4.78
CA GLN A 46 -6.48 0.30 -3.44
C GLN A 46 -5.37 1.31 -3.23
N ILE A 47 -4.16 1.00 -3.68
CA ILE A 47 -3.02 1.91 -3.59
C ILE A 47 -3.30 3.20 -4.37
N GLU A 48 -3.79 3.08 -5.59
CA GLU A 48 -4.09 4.24 -6.43
C GLU A 48 -5.23 5.08 -5.86
N ALA A 49 -6.28 4.45 -5.34
CA ALA A 49 -7.39 5.16 -4.71
C ALA A 49 -6.93 5.97 -3.50
N ALA A 50 -6.06 5.39 -2.67
CA ALA A 50 -5.52 6.09 -1.51
C ALA A 50 -4.62 7.25 -1.92
N ARG A 51 -3.75 7.05 -2.92
CA ARG A 51 -2.89 8.11 -3.45
C ARG A 51 -3.72 9.29 -3.97
N GLN A 52 -4.77 9.01 -4.72
CA GLN A 52 -5.65 10.04 -5.25
C GLN A 52 -6.34 10.82 -4.13
N ALA A 53 -6.78 10.14 -3.07
CA ALA A 53 -7.42 10.79 -1.92
C ALA A 53 -6.45 11.77 -1.24
N ILE A 54 -5.20 11.36 -1.05
CA ILE A 54 -4.17 12.24 -0.47
C ILE A 54 -3.92 13.45 -1.37
N SER A 55 -3.67 13.21 -2.63
CA SER A 55 -3.35 14.27 -3.60
C SER A 55 -4.49 15.28 -3.72
N ARG A 56 -5.71 14.79 -3.76
CA ARG A 56 -6.90 15.66 -3.90
C ARG A 56 -7.08 16.57 -2.69
N TYR A 57 -6.91 16.02 -1.49
CA TYR A 57 -7.04 16.83 -0.29
C TYR A 57 -5.90 17.86 -0.14
N MET A 58 -4.70 17.51 -0.55
CA MET A 58 -3.55 18.41 -0.55
C MET A 58 -3.57 19.42 -1.70
N ASN A 59 -4.59 19.43 -2.54
CA ASN A 59 -4.70 20.30 -3.73
C ASN A 59 -3.49 20.18 -4.64
N ARG A 60 -2.88 19.00 -4.72
CA ARG A 60 -1.65 18.72 -5.49
C ARG A 60 -0.44 19.52 -5.02
N GLU A 61 -0.50 20.09 -3.82
CA GLU A 61 0.65 20.73 -3.19
C GLU A 61 1.52 19.68 -2.50
N GLY A 62 2.80 20.00 -2.34
CA GLY A 62 3.75 19.11 -1.69
C GLY A 62 4.06 17.88 -2.52
N GLN A 63 4.62 16.88 -1.86
CA GLN A 63 5.04 15.62 -2.48
C GLN A 63 4.46 14.43 -1.74
N ILE A 64 4.16 13.36 -2.52
CA ILE A 64 3.67 12.09 -2.00
C ILE A 64 4.59 10.99 -2.51
N TRP A 65 5.00 10.08 -1.60
CA TRP A 65 5.75 8.88 -1.97
C TRP A 65 4.91 7.65 -1.65
N ILE A 66 4.76 6.78 -2.63
CA ILE A 66 4.14 5.46 -2.44
C ILE A 66 5.26 4.51 -2.05
N ARG A 67 5.21 3.98 -0.81
CA ARG A 67 6.27 3.12 -0.28
C ARG A 67 6.02 1.64 -0.53
N VAL A 68 4.92 1.29 -1.17
CA VAL A 68 4.56 -0.09 -1.49
C VAL A 68 4.32 -0.24 -2.98
N PHE A 69 4.60 -1.42 -3.50
CA PHE A 69 4.42 -1.71 -4.93
C PHE A 69 3.80 -3.09 -5.10
N PRO A 70 2.75 -3.21 -5.93
CA PRO A 70 2.08 -4.50 -6.17
C PRO A 70 2.89 -5.36 -7.14
N ALA A 71 3.82 -6.12 -6.60
CA ALA A 71 4.73 -6.94 -7.40
C ALA A 71 4.38 -8.43 -7.41
N LYS A 72 3.58 -8.90 -6.45
CA LYS A 72 3.24 -10.32 -6.34
C LYS A 72 2.04 -10.66 -7.20
N PRO A 73 2.16 -11.58 -8.17
CA PRO A 73 1.01 -11.99 -8.96
C PRO A 73 0.06 -12.85 -8.13
N PHE A 74 -1.23 -12.64 -8.29
CA PHE A 74 -2.25 -13.51 -7.71
C PHE A 74 -3.10 -14.12 -8.82
N THR A 75 -3.62 -15.32 -8.55
CA THR A 75 -4.38 -16.10 -9.52
C THR A 75 -5.80 -16.35 -9.02
N LYS A 76 -6.70 -16.54 -9.95
CA LYS A 76 -8.10 -16.86 -9.65
C LYS A 76 -8.65 -17.77 -10.73
N LYS A 77 -9.39 -18.78 -10.31
CA LYS A 77 -10.10 -19.63 -11.27
C LYS A 77 -11.45 -19.01 -11.63
N PRO A 78 -11.95 -19.28 -12.85
CA PRO A 78 -13.30 -18.86 -13.21
C PRO A 78 -14.35 -19.41 -12.25
N LEU A 79 -15.47 -18.71 -12.13
CA LEU A 79 -16.51 -19.02 -11.15
C LEU A 79 -17.04 -20.45 -11.27
N ASP A 80 -17.20 -20.94 -12.50
CA ASP A 80 -17.79 -22.24 -12.79
C ASP A 80 -16.77 -23.38 -12.91
N THR A 81 -15.49 -23.11 -12.61
CA THR A 81 -14.43 -24.10 -12.76
C THR A 81 -14.35 -24.98 -11.51
N ARG A 82 -14.26 -26.30 -11.74
CA ARG A 82 -14.07 -27.27 -10.65
C ARG A 82 -12.65 -27.18 -10.10
N MET A 83 -12.49 -27.57 -8.83
CA MET A 83 -11.19 -27.63 -8.18
C MET A 83 -10.29 -28.67 -8.84
N GLY A 84 -8.98 -28.40 -8.83
CA GLY A 84 -7.98 -29.28 -9.43
C GLY A 84 -7.59 -28.85 -10.85
N LYS A 85 -6.79 -29.68 -11.51
CA LYS A 85 -6.27 -29.46 -12.89
C LYS A 85 -5.38 -28.22 -13.02
N GLY A 86 -4.61 -27.91 -11.98
CA GLY A 86 -3.61 -26.85 -12.03
C GLY A 86 -4.05 -25.54 -11.40
N LYS A 87 -3.13 -24.63 -11.35
CA LYS A 87 -3.30 -23.30 -10.76
C LYS A 87 -4.08 -22.39 -11.72
N GLY A 88 -4.93 -21.52 -11.17
CA GLY A 88 -5.68 -20.56 -11.95
C GLY A 88 -4.82 -19.56 -12.71
N ASP A 89 -5.43 -18.78 -13.58
CA ASP A 89 -4.74 -17.78 -14.37
C ASP A 89 -4.44 -16.54 -13.55
N PRO A 90 -3.31 -15.83 -13.86
CA PRO A 90 -3.00 -14.56 -13.20
C PRO A 90 -4.11 -13.53 -13.45
N GLN A 91 -4.58 -12.90 -12.37
CA GLN A 91 -5.63 -11.87 -12.43
C GLN A 91 -5.09 -10.47 -12.17
N GLY A 92 -3.91 -10.35 -11.60
CA GLY A 92 -3.32 -9.06 -11.28
C GLY A 92 -2.20 -9.19 -10.28
N TYR A 93 -1.85 -8.07 -9.68
CA TYR A 93 -0.72 -8.01 -8.75
C TYR A 93 -1.16 -7.40 -7.43
N VAL A 94 -0.55 -7.87 -6.35
CA VAL A 94 -0.81 -7.37 -5.00
C VAL A 94 0.51 -7.11 -4.29
N CYS A 95 0.47 -6.26 -3.27
CA CYS A 95 1.59 -6.03 -2.36
C CYS A 95 1.24 -6.64 -1.00
N PRO A 96 1.92 -7.71 -0.58
CA PRO A 96 1.74 -8.20 0.79
C PRO A 96 2.37 -7.22 1.77
N ILE A 97 1.61 -6.83 2.78
CA ILE A 97 2.08 -5.92 3.83
C ILE A 97 1.92 -6.58 5.20
N THR A 98 2.84 -6.26 6.10
CA THR A 98 2.82 -6.73 7.49
C THR A 98 2.73 -5.54 8.44
N PRO A 99 2.26 -5.73 9.69
CA PRO A 99 2.14 -4.61 10.62
C PRO A 99 3.44 -3.83 10.78
N GLY A 100 3.34 -2.51 10.78
CA GLY A 100 4.49 -1.62 10.91
C GLY A 100 5.03 -1.06 9.60
N ARG A 101 4.55 -1.56 8.45
CA ARG A 101 5.00 -1.06 7.14
C ARG A 101 4.45 0.34 6.86
N ILE A 102 5.32 1.22 6.38
CA ILE A 102 4.88 2.54 5.88
C ILE A 102 4.30 2.37 4.48
N LEU A 103 3.09 2.85 4.28
CA LEU A 103 2.40 2.74 2.99
C LEU A 103 2.61 3.98 2.12
N PHE A 104 2.48 5.16 2.72
CA PHE A 104 2.62 6.44 2.03
C PHE A 104 3.41 7.41 2.90
N GLU A 105 4.12 8.33 2.24
CA GLU A 105 4.76 9.46 2.90
C GLU A 105 4.36 10.74 2.19
N ALA A 106 4.34 11.85 2.93
CA ALA A 106 4.01 13.15 2.38
C ALA A 106 4.88 14.24 3.01
N GLU A 107 5.10 15.29 2.25
CA GLU A 107 5.84 16.48 2.71
C GLU A 107 5.39 17.71 1.93
N GLY A 108 5.68 18.87 2.48
CA GLY A 108 5.36 20.15 1.81
C GLY A 108 4.01 20.72 2.14
N VAL A 109 3.33 20.19 3.15
CA VAL A 109 2.04 20.68 3.65
C VAL A 109 2.08 20.76 5.18
N SER A 110 1.11 21.45 5.78
CA SER A 110 1.02 21.52 7.22
C SER A 110 0.64 20.17 7.83
N LEU A 111 0.92 20.00 9.11
CA LEU A 111 0.59 18.77 9.84
C LEU A 111 -0.90 18.47 9.79
N GLU A 112 -1.74 19.48 9.95
CA GLU A 112 -3.20 19.31 9.94
C GLU A 112 -3.71 18.81 8.58
N ILE A 113 -3.20 19.41 7.50
CA ILE A 113 -3.57 19.00 6.14
C ILE A 113 -3.09 17.57 5.87
N ALA A 114 -1.86 17.25 6.25
CA ALA A 114 -1.33 15.90 6.07
C ALA A 114 -2.12 14.86 6.86
N LYS A 115 -2.46 15.17 8.10
CA LYS A 115 -3.23 14.27 8.96
C LYS A 115 -4.61 13.95 8.35
N GLU A 116 -5.31 14.96 7.87
CA GLU A 116 -6.63 14.77 7.25
C GLU A 116 -6.53 14.05 5.92
N ALA A 117 -5.51 14.37 5.11
CA ALA A 117 -5.28 13.65 3.85
C ALA A 117 -5.05 12.16 4.09
N MET A 118 -4.23 11.82 5.09
CA MET A 118 -3.97 10.41 5.42
C MET A 118 -5.20 9.72 6.00
N ARG A 119 -6.03 10.43 6.76
CA ARG A 119 -7.30 9.87 7.23
C ARG A 119 -8.21 9.50 6.07
N LEU A 120 -8.33 10.37 5.09
CA LEU A 120 -9.14 10.09 3.90
C LEU A 120 -8.57 8.91 3.10
N ALA A 121 -7.25 8.81 3.00
CA ALA A 121 -6.61 7.69 2.34
C ALA A 121 -6.89 6.37 3.07
N SER A 122 -6.90 6.39 4.40
CA SER A 122 -7.15 5.19 5.18
C SER A 122 -8.52 4.56 4.92
N HIS A 123 -9.50 5.37 4.53
CA HIS A 123 -10.83 4.88 4.16
C HIS A 123 -10.82 4.09 2.84
N LYS A 124 -9.79 4.21 2.03
CA LYS A 124 -9.64 3.48 0.77
C LYS A 124 -8.87 2.19 0.93
N LEU A 125 -8.34 1.93 2.13
CA LEU A 125 -7.51 0.77 2.42
C LEU A 125 -8.27 -0.23 3.28
N PRO A 126 -8.00 -1.54 3.12
CA PRO A 126 -8.72 -2.59 3.85
C PRO A 126 -8.16 -2.87 5.24
N VAL A 127 -7.22 -2.06 5.73
CA VAL A 127 -6.52 -2.30 6.99
C VAL A 127 -6.64 -1.10 7.92
N ALA A 128 -6.46 -1.35 9.21
CA ALA A 128 -6.28 -0.28 10.19
C ALA A 128 -4.90 0.37 9.98
N THR A 129 -4.86 1.69 10.08
CA THR A 129 -3.65 2.47 9.82
C THR A 129 -3.44 3.48 10.92
N LYS A 130 -2.22 4.01 10.99
CA LYS A 130 -1.84 5.04 11.95
C LYS A 130 -1.09 6.15 11.23
N PHE A 131 -1.49 7.40 11.48
CA PHE A 131 -0.74 8.56 11.02
C PHE A 131 0.50 8.72 11.87
N ILE A 132 1.66 8.92 11.24
CA ILE A 132 2.93 9.12 11.93
C ILE A 132 3.62 10.38 11.42
N VAL A 133 4.40 10.98 12.31
CA VAL A 133 5.19 12.18 12.04
C VAL A 133 6.65 11.86 12.32
N ARG A 134 7.56 12.41 11.53
CA ARG A 134 8.99 12.22 11.73
C ARG A 134 9.40 12.82 13.08
N ARG A 135 10.30 12.12 13.80
CA ARG A 135 10.70 12.49 15.16
C ARG A 135 11.31 13.90 15.26
N ASP A 136 12.00 14.33 14.23
CA ASP A 136 12.68 15.63 14.19
C ASP A 136 11.84 16.71 13.50
N TYR A 137 10.54 16.46 13.30
CA TYR A 137 9.66 17.44 12.69
C TYR A 137 9.42 18.62 13.61
N VAL A 138 9.58 19.82 13.06
CA VAL A 138 9.32 21.10 13.73
C VAL A 138 8.38 21.91 12.84
N GLU A 139 7.29 22.47 13.41
CA GLU A 139 6.35 23.33 12.69
C GLU A 139 6.96 24.70 12.38
#